data_c91a68c72237758854e16f32c0ddeab2
#
_entry.id   c91a68c72237758854e16f32c0ddeab2
#
_cell.length_a   1.000
_cell.length_b   1.000
_cell.length_c   1.000
_cell.angle_alpha   90.00
_cell.angle_beta   90.00
_cell.angle_gamma   90.00
#
_symmetry.space_group_name_H-M   'P 1'
#
loop_
_entity.id
_entity.type
_entity.pdbx_description
1 polymer ?
#
loop_
_entity_poly.entity_id
_entity_poly.type
_entity_poly.pdbx_seq_one_letter_code
_entity_poly.pdbx_strand_id
1 'polypeptide(L)'
;MIRVLCVAAAAVFTTGLATAKDVTVGVSWSNFQEERWKTDEAAIKAQLEKNGDKYISADAAGSAEKQLADIDGLLSKGAKVLIVLAMDKDAILPAVNKAAKQKIPVIAYDRLIEAPGVFYITFDNVEVGRMQARAVLKAQPKGNYVMIKGSPTDPNANFLRGGQQEIIDAAGKKGDLKIVGDEYTDGCKPE
;
A
#
# COMPACT_ATOMS: atom_id res chain seq x y z
N MET A 1 -68.91 -28.98 16.22
CA MET A 1 -68.05 -27.79 16.12
C MET A 1 -66.61 -28.21 16.48
N ILE A 2 -65.78 -28.41 15.46
CA ILE A 2 -64.39 -28.80 15.65
C ILE A 2 -63.55 -27.52 15.49
N ARG A 3 -62.86 -27.11 16.58
CA ARG A 3 -61.89 -25.97 16.55
C ARG A 3 -60.54 -26.50 16.15
N VAL A 4 -60.08 -26.13 14.94
CA VAL A 4 -58.69 -26.36 14.47
C VAL A 4 -57.80 -25.26 15.06
N LEU A 5 -56.83 -25.67 15.88
CA LEU A 5 -55.80 -24.79 16.44
C LEU A 5 -54.61 -24.76 15.45
N CYS A 6 -54.43 -23.67 14.72
CA CYS A 6 -53.24 -23.45 13.93
C CYS A 6 -52.10 -22.96 14.83
N VAL A 7 -51.08 -23.79 15.07
CA VAL A 7 -49.83 -23.40 15.72
C VAL A 7 -48.89 -22.86 14.63
N ALA A 8 -48.68 -21.57 14.61
CA ALA A 8 -47.67 -20.95 13.75
C ALA A 8 -46.28 -21.11 14.40
N ALA A 9 -45.43 -21.94 13.85
CA ALA A 9 -44.03 -22.07 14.22
C ALA A 9 -43.23 -20.89 13.62
N ALA A 10 -42.86 -19.95 14.42
CA ALA A 10 -41.91 -18.87 14.04
C ALA A 10 -40.50 -19.44 14.01
N ALA A 11 -39.97 -19.67 12.82
CA ALA A 11 -38.55 -20.02 12.62
C ALA A 11 -37.71 -18.75 12.84
N VAL A 12 -37.01 -18.66 13.99
CA VAL A 12 -36.02 -17.62 14.24
C VAL A 12 -34.76 -17.96 13.49
N PHE A 13 -34.55 -17.30 12.33
CA PHE A 13 -33.28 -17.32 11.65
C PHE A 13 -32.27 -16.47 12.43
N THR A 14 -31.47 -17.10 13.28
CA THR A 14 -30.26 -16.47 13.80
C THR A 14 -29.23 -16.42 12.71
N THR A 15 -29.10 -15.28 12.02
CA THR A 15 -27.96 -14.98 11.15
C THR A 15 -26.73 -14.84 12.06
N GLY A 16 -26.08 -15.97 12.33
CA GLY A 16 -24.76 -15.97 12.95
C GLY A 16 -23.81 -15.24 11.99
N LEU A 17 -23.31 -14.08 12.41
CA LEU A 17 -22.13 -13.48 11.81
C LEU A 17 -20.99 -14.50 11.93
N ALA A 18 -20.74 -15.24 10.87
CA ALA A 18 -19.55 -16.09 10.78
C ALA A 18 -18.34 -15.14 10.75
N THR A 19 -17.76 -14.89 11.92
CA THR A 19 -16.41 -14.34 11.97
C THR A 19 -15.50 -15.39 11.36
N ALA A 20 -14.98 -15.13 10.15
CA ALA A 20 -13.94 -15.95 9.56
C ALA A 20 -12.73 -15.88 10.51
N LYS A 21 -12.56 -16.90 11.35
CA LYS A 21 -11.38 -17.07 12.18
C LYS A 21 -10.36 -17.90 11.40
N ASP A 22 -9.08 -17.70 11.69
CA ASP A 22 -7.95 -18.46 11.12
C ASP A 22 -7.64 -18.16 9.65
N VAL A 23 -7.87 -16.94 9.19
CA VAL A 23 -7.40 -16.52 7.87
C VAL A 23 -5.88 -16.35 7.89
N THR A 24 -5.18 -17.01 6.97
CA THR A 24 -3.75 -16.76 6.78
C THR A 24 -3.55 -15.56 5.87
N VAL A 25 -2.95 -14.51 6.38
CA VAL A 25 -2.61 -13.28 5.65
C VAL A 25 -1.13 -13.29 5.33
N GLY A 26 -0.80 -13.23 4.04
CA GLY A 26 0.58 -13.13 3.54
C GLY A 26 0.96 -11.68 3.30
N VAL A 27 2.05 -11.22 3.89
CA VAL A 27 2.56 -9.86 3.72
C VAL A 27 3.89 -9.91 2.96
N SER A 28 3.93 -9.23 1.81
CA SER A 28 5.14 -9.13 0.98
C SER A 28 5.72 -7.72 1.10
N TRP A 29 6.88 -7.63 1.71
CA TRP A 29 7.63 -6.40 1.90
C TRP A 29 8.62 -6.17 0.77
N SER A 30 8.79 -4.92 0.32
CA SER A 30 9.81 -4.55 -0.66
C SER A 30 11.22 -4.64 -0.08
N ASN A 31 11.39 -4.19 1.15
CA ASN A 31 12.61 -4.28 1.96
C ASN A 31 12.31 -3.87 3.42
N PHE A 32 13.29 -4.08 4.31
CA PHE A 32 13.28 -3.61 5.69
C PHE A 32 14.41 -2.63 6.02
N GLN A 33 14.95 -1.94 5.05
CA GLN A 33 16.00 -0.94 5.27
C GLN A 33 15.49 0.29 6.01
N GLU A 34 14.19 0.62 5.82
CA GLU A 34 13.54 1.73 6.50
C GLU A 34 12.87 1.24 7.79
N GLU A 35 13.16 1.91 8.91
CA GLU A 35 12.63 1.56 10.23
C GLU A 35 11.08 1.58 10.27
N ARG A 36 10.46 2.41 9.43
CA ARG A 36 9.02 2.49 9.29
C ARG A 36 8.39 1.11 9.02
N TRP A 37 8.96 0.33 8.10
CA TRP A 37 8.38 -0.96 7.72
C TRP A 37 8.32 -1.96 8.87
N LYS A 38 9.28 -1.92 9.79
CA LYS A 38 9.27 -2.74 11.00
C LYS A 38 8.14 -2.35 11.95
N THR A 39 7.89 -1.04 12.08
CA THR A 39 6.77 -0.52 12.88
C THR A 39 5.43 -0.93 12.28
N ASP A 40 5.29 -0.79 10.97
CA ASP A 40 4.09 -1.15 10.24
C ASP A 40 3.84 -2.68 10.29
N GLU A 41 4.88 -3.49 10.13
CA GLU A 41 4.81 -4.96 10.30
C GLU A 41 4.30 -5.33 11.70
N ALA A 42 4.87 -4.73 12.73
CA ALA A 42 4.46 -5.00 14.11
C ALA A 42 2.99 -4.68 14.34
N ALA A 43 2.50 -3.56 13.79
CA ALA A 43 1.10 -3.14 13.89
C ALA A 43 0.16 -4.10 13.13
N ILE A 44 0.50 -4.48 11.90
CA ILE A 44 -0.27 -5.43 11.09
C ILE A 44 -0.35 -6.78 11.82
N LYS A 45 0.80 -7.30 12.28
CA LYS A 45 0.87 -8.56 13.00
C LYS A 45 0.02 -8.56 14.26
N ALA A 46 0.15 -7.53 15.09
CA ALA A 46 -0.64 -7.41 16.32
C ALA A 46 -2.15 -7.35 16.04
N GLN A 47 -2.57 -6.65 14.99
CA GLN A 47 -3.98 -6.57 14.63
C GLN A 47 -4.53 -7.90 14.10
N LEU A 48 -3.76 -8.63 13.28
CA LEU A 48 -4.15 -9.96 12.80
C LEU A 48 -4.25 -10.97 13.95
N GLU A 49 -3.27 -10.99 14.85
CA GLU A 49 -3.31 -11.83 16.06
C GLU A 49 -4.54 -11.55 16.93
N LYS A 50 -4.87 -10.25 17.10
CA LYS A 50 -6.07 -9.84 17.84
C LYS A 50 -7.37 -10.33 17.19
N ASN A 51 -7.40 -10.42 15.87
CA ASN A 51 -8.53 -10.93 15.10
C ASN A 51 -8.62 -12.47 15.15
N GLY A 52 -7.56 -13.16 15.57
CA GLY A 52 -7.42 -14.61 15.49
C GLY A 52 -6.92 -15.09 14.13
N ASP A 53 -6.30 -14.20 13.33
CA ASP A 53 -5.76 -14.50 12.02
C ASP A 53 -4.27 -14.82 12.09
N LYS A 54 -3.79 -15.57 11.09
CA LYS A 54 -2.38 -15.97 11.02
C LYS A 54 -1.59 -15.00 10.13
N TYR A 55 -0.50 -14.45 10.66
CA TYR A 55 0.46 -13.65 9.94
C TYR A 55 1.59 -14.52 9.37
N ILE A 56 1.89 -14.38 8.08
CA ILE A 56 3.11 -14.86 7.43
C ILE A 56 3.69 -13.77 6.55
N SER A 57 5.01 -13.66 6.44
CA SER A 57 5.63 -12.60 5.64
C SER A 57 6.85 -13.08 4.86
N ALA A 58 7.26 -12.24 3.92
CA ALA A 58 8.50 -12.37 3.17
C ALA A 58 9.05 -10.97 2.85
N ASP A 59 10.38 -10.85 2.86
CA ASP A 59 11.12 -9.63 2.54
C ASP A 59 11.85 -9.81 1.20
N ALA A 60 11.51 -8.98 0.22
CA ALA A 60 12.14 -9.01 -1.11
C ALA A 60 13.56 -8.46 -1.11
N ALA A 61 14.00 -7.82 -0.03
CA ALA A 61 15.34 -7.26 0.12
C ALA A 61 15.75 -6.32 -1.04
N GLY A 62 14.78 -5.59 -1.61
CA GLY A 62 15.00 -4.67 -2.72
C GLY A 62 15.01 -5.32 -4.11
N SER A 63 14.67 -6.61 -4.25
CA SER A 63 14.62 -7.31 -5.54
C SER A 63 13.17 -7.56 -5.96
N ALA A 64 12.77 -7.00 -7.11
CA ALA A 64 11.46 -7.25 -7.69
C ALA A 64 11.28 -8.72 -8.10
N GLU A 65 12.33 -9.37 -8.63
CA GLU A 65 12.31 -10.79 -8.98
C GLU A 65 12.10 -11.67 -7.74
N LYS A 66 12.86 -11.38 -6.67
CA LYS A 66 12.68 -12.10 -5.41
C LYS A 66 11.26 -11.91 -4.87
N GLN A 67 10.67 -10.72 -5.01
CA GLN A 67 9.31 -10.46 -4.54
C GLN A 67 8.28 -11.37 -5.23
N LEU A 68 8.42 -11.63 -6.53
CA LEU A 68 7.54 -12.58 -7.23
C LEU A 68 7.64 -13.99 -6.63
N ALA A 69 8.86 -14.48 -6.41
CA ALA A 69 9.09 -15.80 -5.79
C ALA A 69 8.57 -15.85 -4.35
N ASP A 70 8.74 -14.78 -3.59
CA ASP A 70 8.25 -14.66 -2.21
C ASP A 70 6.72 -14.75 -2.16
N ILE A 71 6.01 -14.05 -3.06
CA ILE A 71 4.55 -14.12 -3.14
C ILE A 71 4.08 -15.54 -3.50
N ASP A 72 4.75 -16.20 -4.43
CA ASP A 72 4.48 -17.60 -4.75
C ASP A 72 4.65 -18.51 -3.52
N GLY A 73 5.67 -18.25 -2.73
CA GLY A 73 5.90 -18.93 -1.46
C GLY A 73 4.80 -18.68 -0.44
N LEU A 74 4.32 -17.43 -0.31
CA LEU A 74 3.21 -17.08 0.58
C LEU A 74 1.90 -17.77 0.16
N LEU A 75 1.59 -17.78 -1.14
CA LEU A 75 0.43 -18.48 -1.69
C LEU A 75 0.51 -19.99 -1.41
N SER A 76 1.69 -20.60 -1.61
CA SER A 76 1.94 -22.02 -1.36
C SER A 76 1.81 -22.38 0.12
N LYS A 77 2.10 -21.46 1.03
CA LYS A 77 1.90 -21.60 2.49
C LYS A 77 0.45 -21.37 2.92
N GLY A 78 -0.45 -21.15 1.97
CA GLY A 78 -1.89 -21.07 2.21
C GLY A 78 -2.41 -19.66 2.51
N ALA A 79 -1.71 -18.61 2.13
CA ALA A 79 -2.24 -17.25 2.22
C ALA A 79 -3.60 -17.14 1.51
N LYS A 80 -4.58 -16.55 2.18
CA LYS A 80 -5.94 -16.30 1.69
C LYS A 80 -6.18 -14.83 1.39
N VAL A 81 -5.29 -13.97 1.85
CA VAL A 81 -5.22 -12.53 1.57
C VAL A 81 -3.75 -12.18 1.40
N LEU A 82 -3.43 -11.30 0.48
CA LEU A 82 -2.10 -10.73 0.32
C LEU A 82 -2.13 -9.23 0.63
N ILE A 83 -1.16 -8.77 1.43
CA ILE A 83 -0.81 -7.36 1.61
C ILE A 83 0.55 -7.19 0.94
N VAL A 84 0.65 -6.30 -0.04
CA VAL A 84 1.84 -6.16 -0.88
C VAL A 84 2.34 -4.71 -0.87
N LEU A 85 3.54 -4.51 -0.35
CA LEU A 85 4.33 -3.30 -0.56
C LEU A 85 5.21 -3.54 -1.78
N ALA A 86 4.76 -3.12 -2.96
CA ALA A 86 5.44 -3.44 -4.21
C ALA A 86 6.83 -2.78 -4.32
N MET A 87 7.85 -3.56 -4.73
CA MET A 87 9.16 -3.02 -5.07
C MET A 87 9.10 -2.26 -6.39
N ASP A 88 8.36 -2.79 -7.35
CA ASP A 88 8.14 -2.23 -8.67
C ASP A 88 6.68 -2.43 -9.08
N LYS A 89 6.01 -1.33 -9.47
CA LYS A 89 4.57 -1.30 -9.80
C LYS A 89 4.17 -2.18 -10.98
N ASP A 90 5.07 -2.36 -11.94
CA ASP A 90 4.82 -3.13 -13.17
C ASP A 90 5.29 -4.59 -13.01
N ALA A 91 6.47 -4.79 -12.45
CA ALA A 91 7.04 -6.12 -12.22
C ALA A 91 6.19 -7.00 -11.29
N ILE A 92 5.38 -6.40 -10.39
CA ILE A 92 4.52 -7.13 -9.46
C ILE A 92 3.27 -7.74 -10.12
N LEU A 93 2.84 -7.22 -11.28
CA LEU A 93 1.56 -7.59 -11.90
C LEU A 93 1.38 -9.09 -12.18
N PRO A 94 2.40 -9.87 -12.60
CA PRO A 94 2.25 -11.32 -12.75
C PRO A 94 1.80 -12.03 -11.48
N ALA A 95 2.37 -11.67 -10.32
CA ALA A 95 2.00 -12.25 -9.03
C ALA A 95 0.57 -11.85 -8.59
N VAL A 96 0.20 -10.58 -8.80
CA VAL A 96 -1.15 -10.07 -8.54
C VAL A 96 -2.19 -10.79 -9.41
N ASN A 97 -1.92 -10.93 -10.70
CA ASN A 97 -2.79 -11.66 -11.61
C ASN A 97 -2.92 -13.15 -11.24
N LYS A 98 -1.85 -13.77 -10.74
CA LYS A 98 -1.89 -15.14 -10.24
C LYS A 98 -2.77 -15.28 -9.00
N ALA A 99 -2.66 -14.35 -8.04
CA ALA A 99 -3.53 -14.30 -6.87
C ALA A 99 -5.01 -14.12 -7.26
N ALA A 100 -5.29 -13.20 -8.20
CA ALA A 100 -6.63 -12.95 -8.70
C ALA A 100 -7.27 -14.20 -9.35
N LYS A 101 -6.51 -14.97 -10.15
CA LYS A 101 -6.97 -16.25 -10.72
C LYS A 101 -7.32 -17.27 -9.64
N GLN A 102 -6.68 -17.23 -8.48
CA GLN A 102 -6.97 -18.06 -7.32
C GLN A 102 -8.06 -17.46 -6.41
N LYS A 103 -8.65 -16.33 -6.79
CA LYS A 103 -9.64 -15.58 -5.99
C LYS A 103 -9.09 -15.13 -4.63
N ILE A 104 -7.79 -14.89 -4.55
CA ILE A 104 -7.11 -14.37 -3.36
C ILE A 104 -7.05 -12.85 -3.50
N PRO A 105 -7.71 -12.08 -2.61
CA PRO A 105 -7.69 -10.63 -2.66
C PRO A 105 -6.29 -10.10 -2.36
N VAL A 106 -5.95 -9.00 -3.05
CA VAL A 106 -4.68 -8.28 -2.89
C VAL A 106 -4.95 -6.87 -2.39
N ILE A 107 -4.21 -6.49 -1.37
CA ILE A 107 -4.17 -5.13 -0.83
C ILE A 107 -2.82 -4.53 -1.23
N ALA A 108 -2.85 -3.50 -2.07
CA ALA A 108 -1.69 -2.68 -2.36
C ALA A 108 -1.47 -1.73 -1.17
N TYR A 109 -0.43 -1.97 -0.41
CA TYR A 109 -0.10 -1.24 0.79
C TYR A 109 0.96 -0.18 0.50
N ASP A 110 0.66 1.07 0.81
CA ASP A 110 1.48 2.26 0.59
C ASP A 110 1.73 2.58 -0.90
N ARG A 111 2.24 1.64 -1.69
CA ARG A 111 2.56 1.83 -3.12
C ARG A 111 1.45 1.30 -4.01
N LEU A 112 1.04 2.11 -4.99
CA LEU A 112 -0.05 1.78 -5.92
C LEU A 112 0.32 0.59 -6.81
N ILE A 113 -0.61 -0.36 -6.92
CA ILE A 113 -0.60 -1.43 -7.90
C ILE A 113 -1.84 -1.28 -8.78
N GLU A 114 -1.68 -0.90 -10.03
CA GLU A 114 -2.79 -0.70 -10.96
C GLU A 114 -3.24 -2.01 -11.58
N ALA A 115 -4.12 -2.72 -10.87
CA ALA A 115 -4.73 -3.95 -11.35
C ALA A 115 -6.20 -4.06 -10.91
N PRO A 116 -7.08 -4.67 -11.73
CA PRO A 116 -8.48 -4.86 -11.36
C PRO A 116 -8.64 -5.64 -10.06
N GLY A 117 -9.51 -5.17 -9.17
CA GLY A 117 -9.84 -5.85 -7.92
C GLY A 117 -8.79 -5.72 -6.81
N VAL A 118 -7.73 -4.95 -7.02
CA VAL A 118 -6.77 -4.61 -5.96
C VAL A 118 -7.33 -3.47 -5.11
N PHE A 119 -7.37 -3.66 -3.80
CA PHE A 119 -7.66 -2.59 -2.86
C PHE A 119 -6.39 -1.83 -2.53
N TYR A 120 -6.40 -0.52 -2.71
CA TYR A 120 -5.24 0.34 -2.43
C TYR A 120 -5.45 1.15 -1.17
N ILE A 121 -4.45 1.14 -0.29
CA ILE A 121 -4.42 1.95 0.93
C ILE A 121 -3.08 2.67 1.07
N THR A 122 -3.14 3.99 1.22
CA THR A 122 -1.98 4.86 1.37
C THR A 122 -2.38 6.20 1.99
N PHE A 123 -1.42 7.12 2.09
CA PHE A 123 -1.66 8.53 2.42
C PHE A 123 -2.13 9.32 1.19
N ASP A 124 -2.64 10.54 1.40
CA ASP A 124 -2.77 11.52 0.30
C ASP A 124 -1.37 12.04 -0.07
N ASN A 125 -0.69 11.29 -0.94
CA ASN A 125 0.69 11.58 -1.31
C ASN A 125 0.83 12.92 -2.07
N VAL A 126 -0.20 13.37 -2.77
CA VAL A 126 -0.20 14.69 -3.41
C VAL A 126 -0.23 15.78 -2.35
N GLU A 127 -1.09 15.65 -1.32
CA GLU A 127 -1.12 16.62 -0.21
C GLU A 127 0.17 16.58 0.61
N VAL A 128 0.76 15.42 0.84
CA VAL A 128 2.09 15.33 1.48
C VAL A 128 3.11 16.12 0.68
N GLY A 129 3.11 15.99 -0.65
CA GLY A 129 3.97 16.79 -1.53
C GLY A 129 3.75 18.30 -1.39
N ARG A 130 2.49 18.72 -1.33
CA ARG A 130 2.13 20.14 -1.08
C ARG A 130 2.64 20.62 0.28
N MET A 131 2.50 19.80 1.32
CA MET A 131 2.99 20.10 2.68
C MET A 131 4.51 20.27 2.69
N GLN A 132 5.25 19.38 2.03
CA GLN A 132 6.71 19.46 1.90
C GLN A 132 7.14 20.77 1.24
N ALA A 133 6.52 21.11 0.08
CA ALA A 133 6.86 22.34 -0.63
C ALA A 133 6.52 23.59 0.19
N ARG A 134 5.37 23.62 0.86
CA ARG A 134 5.01 24.73 1.76
C ARG A 134 6.02 24.92 2.90
N ALA A 135 6.49 23.81 3.50
CA ALA A 135 7.46 23.85 4.58
C ALA A 135 8.82 24.41 4.11
N VAL A 136 9.30 23.93 2.95
CA VAL A 136 10.56 24.40 2.36
C VAL A 136 10.46 25.86 1.94
N LEU A 137 9.38 26.27 1.27
CA LEU A 137 9.17 27.66 0.87
C LEU A 137 9.05 28.63 2.06
N LYS A 138 8.50 28.16 3.18
CA LYS A 138 8.46 28.95 4.41
C LYS A 138 9.87 29.19 4.98
N ALA A 139 10.75 28.20 4.89
CA ALA A 139 12.12 28.29 5.37
C ALA A 139 13.03 29.08 4.41
N GLN A 140 12.88 28.85 3.11
CA GLN A 140 13.69 29.45 2.04
C GLN A 140 12.79 29.85 0.87
N PRO A 141 12.21 31.10 0.86
CA PRO A 141 11.21 31.49 -0.14
C PRO A 141 11.78 31.82 -1.52
N LYS A 142 13.09 31.96 -1.64
CA LYS A 142 13.80 32.38 -2.87
C LYS A 142 15.02 31.53 -3.11
N GLY A 143 15.38 31.35 -4.38
CA GLY A 143 16.65 30.69 -4.75
C GLY A 143 16.50 29.55 -5.73
N ASN A 144 17.58 28.79 -5.86
CA ASN A 144 17.65 27.60 -6.69
C ASN A 144 17.26 26.37 -5.88
N TYR A 145 16.35 25.54 -6.46
CA TYR A 145 15.86 24.32 -5.87
C TYR A 145 16.32 23.12 -6.67
N VAL A 146 16.68 22.06 -5.99
CA VAL A 146 16.89 20.73 -6.55
C VAL A 146 15.82 19.80 -6.00
N MET A 147 15.19 19.06 -6.89
CA MET A 147 14.20 18.06 -6.55
C MET A 147 14.84 16.67 -6.63
N ILE A 148 14.91 15.98 -5.49
CA ILE A 148 15.39 14.60 -5.42
C ILE A 148 14.15 13.74 -5.15
N LYS A 149 13.79 12.93 -6.13
CA LYS A 149 12.60 12.04 -6.09
C LYS A 149 13.01 10.65 -5.62
N GLY A 150 12.04 9.86 -5.21
CA GLY A 150 12.22 8.43 -4.97
C GLY A 150 12.43 7.64 -6.27
N SER A 151 12.24 6.31 -6.23
CA SER A 151 12.40 5.46 -7.40
C SER A 151 11.37 5.79 -8.50
N PRO A 152 11.73 5.75 -9.79
CA PRO A 152 10.77 5.90 -10.89
C PRO A 152 9.73 4.77 -10.97
N THR A 153 10.00 3.62 -10.35
CA THR A 153 9.08 2.48 -10.28
C THR A 153 8.11 2.53 -9.08
N ASP A 154 8.25 3.57 -8.23
CA ASP A 154 7.32 3.87 -7.14
C ASP A 154 6.42 5.05 -7.52
N PRO A 155 5.10 4.84 -7.71
CA PRO A 155 4.17 5.91 -8.06
C PRO A 155 4.14 7.07 -7.06
N ASN A 156 4.45 6.82 -5.78
CA ASN A 156 4.47 7.84 -4.76
C ASN A 156 5.49 8.95 -5.06
N ALA A 157 6.62 8.62 -5.68
CA ALA A 157 7.61 9.61 -6.10
C ALA A 157 7.01 10.68 -7.03
N ASN A 158 6.14 10.26 -7.96
CA ASN A 158 5.45 11.15 -8.87
C ASN A 158 4.29 11.91 -8.21
N PHE A 159 3.52 11.26 -7.34
CA PHE A 159 2.44 11.93 -6.61
C PHE A 159 2.97 13.04 -5.69
N LEU A 160 4.01 12.75 -4.93
CA LEU A 160 4.70 13.75 -4.09
C LEU A 160 5.23 14.90 -4.94
N ARG A 161 5.92 14.58 -6.03
CA ARG A 161 6.48 15.58 -6.95
C ARG A 161 5.41 16.45 -7.59
N GLY A 162 4.25 15.86 -7.94
CA GLY A 162 3.10 16.61 -8.46
C GLY A 162 2.57 17.64 -7.45
N GLY A 163 2.37 17.22 -6.20
CA GLY A 163 1.97 18.11 -5.12
C GLY A 163 2.98 19.23 -4.84
N GLN A 164 4.26 18.91 -4.87
CA GLN A 164 5.34 19.91 -4.74
C GLN A 164 5.29 20.92 -5.89
N GLN A 165 5.10 20.44 -7.13
CA GLN A 165 5.05 21.30 -8.32
C GLN A 165 3.93 22.33 -8.26
N GLU A 166 2.73 21.93 -7.84
CA GLU A 166 1.60 22.85 -7.71
C GLU A 166 1.92 24.07 -6.81
N ILE A 167 2.58 23.82 -5.69
CA ILE A 167 2.96 24.86 -4.73
C ILE A 167 4.12 25.71 -5.25
N ILE A 168 5.11 25.07 -5.88
CA ILE A 168 6.28 25.75 -6.46
C ILE A 168 5.86 26.63 -7.62
N ASP A 169 4.98 26.18 -8.51
CA ASP A 169 4.48 26.98 -9.64
C ASP A 169 3.71 28.21 -9.17
N ALA A 170 2.91 28.05 -8.10
CA ALA A 170 2.18 29.18 -7.53
C ALA A 170 3.13 30.24 -6.93
N ALA A 171 4.24 29.82 -6.31
CA ALA A 171 5.25 30.70 -5.75
C ALA A 171 6.17 31.27 -6.82
N GLY A 172 6.55 30.49 -7.82
CA GLY A 172 7.52 30.85 -8.88
C GLY A 172 7.03 31.93 -9.85
N LYS A 173 5.73 32.20 -9.89
CA LYS A 173 5.16 33.29 -10.72
C LYS A 173 5.75 34.67 -10.41
N LYS A 174 6.43 34.82 -9.26
CA LYS A 174 7.12 36.04 -8.85
C LYS A 174 8.59 36.09 -9.30
N GLY A 175 9.11 35.04 -9.95
CA GLY A 175 10.48 35.00 -10.47
C GLY A 175 11.56 34.75 -9.41
N ASP A 176 11.19 34.55 -8.16
CA ASP A 176 12.14 34.42 -7.04
C ASP A 176 12.67 33.00 -6.87
N LEU A 177 12.14 32.00 -7.61
CA LEU A 177 12.40 30.59 -7.43
C LEU A 177 12.70 29.92 -8.77
N LYS A 178 13.76 29.09 -8.83
CA LYS A 178 14.13 28.32 -10.01
C LYS A 178 14.46 26.87 -9.63
N ILE A 179 13.82 25.90 -10.31
CA ILE A 179 14.23 24.50 -10.25
C ILE A 179 15.43 24.32 -11.17
N VAL A 180 16.57 23.91 -10.64
CA VAL A 180 17.84 23.71 -11.36
C VAL A 180 18.25 22.26 -11.48
N GLY A 181 17.55 21.34 -10.82
CA GLY A 181 17.72 19.90 -10.93
C GLY A 181 16.45 19.16 -10.50
N ASP A 182 16.15 18.03 -11.17
CA ASP A 182 14.98 17.21 -10.90
C ASP A 182 15.32 15.75 -11.25
N GLU A 183 15.76 14.97 -10.26
CA GLU A 183 16.34 13.63 -10.45
C GLU A 183 15.62 12.57 -9.62
N TYR A 184 15.59 11.35 -10.15
CA TYR A 184 15.17 10.16 -9.41
C TYR A 184 16.36 9.53 -8.69
N THR A 185 16.07 8.85 -7.58
CA THR A 185 17.04 8.00 -6.88
C THR A 185 16.75 6.54 -7.20
N ASP A 186 17.79 5.72 -7.29
CA ASP A 186 17.64 4.29 -7.48
C ASP A 186 17.17 3.63 -6.16
N GLY A 187 16.07 2.88 -6.24
CA GLY A 187 15.51 2.16 -5.10
C GLY A 187 15.16 3.01 -3.87
N CYS A 188 14.98 4.33 -4.03
CA CYS A 188 14.78 5.30 -2.94
C CYS A 188 15.95 5.34 -1.93
N LYS A 189 17.17 5.00 -2.34
CA LYS A 189 18.35 4.98 -1.50
C LYS A 189 19.12 6.30 -1.55
N PRO A 190 19.84 6.68 -0.47
CA PRO A 190 20.61 7.92 -0.40
C PRO A 190 21.94 7.90 -1.17
N GLU A 191 22.37 6.76 -1.69
CA GLU A 191 23.62 6.54 -2.45
C GLU A 191 23.40 6.47 -3.95
#